data_3bb44a4d0c196b16e20ddbc79b00c45f
#
_entry.id   3bb44a4d0c196b16e20ddbc79b00c45f
#
_cell.length_a   1.000
_cell.length_b   1.000
_cell.length_c   1.000
_cell.angle_alpha   90.00
_cell.angle_beta   90.00
_cell.angle_gamma   90.00
#
_symmetry.space_group_name_H-M   'P 1'
#
loop_
_entity.id
_entity.type
_entity.pdbx_description
1 polymer ?
#
loop_
_entity_poly.entity_id
_entity_poly.type
_entity_poly.pdbx_seq_one_letter_code
_entity_poly.pdbx_strand_id
1 'polypeptide(L)'
;MAVQIFDAMKKIHGLGNRERLMLRTAAILHDCGKFVSLVNGPQCSYDIIISSEIIGLTHLEREIVASTVLYNTLPIDSYDRLADKMDHDSYLTVAKLAAILKVANAMDRSHKQKFKNVKTSVSGRNLIITIETEDDVTLEKGLFESKASFFEEVFSMKPVIKVKKVYS
;
A
#
# COMPACT_ATOMS: atom_id res chain seq x y z
N MET A 1 5.63 -6.38 4.36
CA MET A 1 6.25 -5.40 3.43
C MET A 1 5.69 -3.99 3.60
N ALA A 2 4.38 -3.72 3.49
CA ALA A 2 3.83 -2.36 3.61
C ALA A 2 4.28 -1.62 4.88
N VAL A 3 4.22 -2.29 6.03
CA VAL A 3 4.67 -1.72 7.31
C VAL A 3 6.18 -1.44 7.34
N GLN A 4 7.00 -2.26 6.69
CA GLN A 4 8.45 -2.00 6.58
C GLN A 4 8.75 -0.76 5.74
N ILE A 5 8.02 -0.55 4.64
CA ILE A 5 8.13 0.67 3.84
C ILE A 5 7.70 1.89 4.67
N PHE A 6 6.57 1.79 5.36
CA PHE A 6 6.09 2.83 6.26
C PHE A 6 7.15 3.22 7.30
N ASP A 7 7.71 2.24 8.00
CA ASP A 7 8.71 2.46 9.05
C ASP A 7 9.99 3.11 8.49
N ALA A 8 10.46 2.67 7.31
CA ALA A 8 11.62 3.26 6.65
C ALA A 8 11.40 4.72 6.22
N MET A 9 10.15 5.10 5.93
CA MET A 9 9.78 6.44 5.47
C MET A 9 9.24 7.36 6.57
N LYS A 10 9.34 6.98 7.83
CA LYS A 10 8.75 7.71 8.98
C LYS A 10 9.11 9.21 8.99
N LYS A 11 10.33 9.56 8.61
CA LYS A 11 10.78 10.96 8.56
C LYS A 11 10.20 11.75 7.37
N ILE A 12 9.62 11.07 6.40
CA ILE A 12 9.14 11.67 5.14
C ILE A 12 7.63 11.83 5.16
N HIS A 13 6.88 10.78 5.52
CA HIS A 13 5.42 10.84 5.48
C HIS A 13 4.81 11.61 6.67
N GLY A 14 5.53 11.71 7.81
CA GLY A 14 5.06 12.45 8.99
C GLY A 14 3.85 11.81 9.72
N LEU A 15 3.50 10.56 9.38
CA LEU A 15 2.38 9.84 9.97
C LEU A 15 2.80 9.11 11.25
N GLY A 16 1.83 8.83 12.14
CA GLY A 16 2.05 8.24 13.44
C GLY A 16 1.69 6.76 13.55
N ASN A 17 1.56 6.30 14.80
CA ASN A 17 1.26 4.90 15.10
C ASN A 17 -0.18 4.51 14.72
N ARG A 18 -1.13 5.46 14.72
CA ARG A 18 -2.52 5.20 14.29
C ARG A 18 -2.58 4.89 12.81
N GLU A 19 -1.90 5.69 11.99
CA GLU A 19 -1.82 5.50 10.54
C GLU A 19 -1.06 4.22 10.20
N ARG A 20 -0.04 3.86 11.00
CA ARG A 20 0.64 2.57 10.88
C ARG A 20 -0.30 1.39 11.14
N LEU A 21 -1.17 1.50 12.16
CA LEU A 21 -2.20 0.49 12.43
C LEU A 21 -3.20 0.40 11.27
N MET A 22 -3.68 1.54 10.77
CA MET A 22 -4.60 1.60 9.63
C MET A 22 -3.99 0.97 8.38
N LEU A 23 -2.71 1.25 8.07
CA LEU A 23 -2.00 0.61 6.96
C LEU A 23 -1.90 -0.91 7.14
N ARG A 24 -1.57 -1.39 8.34
CA ARG A 24 -1.51 -2.82 8.63
C ARG A 24 -2.87 -3.48 8.44
N THR A 25 -3.94 -2.85 8.90
CA THR A 25 -5.31 -3.34 8.74
C THR A 25 -5.69 -3.38 7.25
N ALA A 26 -5.41 -2.32 6.50
CA ALA A 26 -5.62 -2.27 5.05
C ALA A 26 -4.84 -3.38 4.31
N ALA A 27 -3.58 -3.61 4.69
CA ALA A 27 -2.76 -4.67 4.11
C ALA A 27 -3.30 -6.08 4.36
N ILE A 28 -3.97 -6.31 5.49
CA ILE A 28 -4.62 -7.59 5.80
C ILE A 28 -5.91 -7.75 5.00
N LEU A 29 -6.70 -6.68 4.86
CA LEU A 29 -8.04 -6.72 4.31
C LEU A 29 -8.11 -6.41 2.79
N HIS A 30 -7.00 -6.07 2.15
CA HIS A 30 -7.00 -5.52 0.78
C HIS A 30 -7.66 -6.42 -0.28
N ASP A 31 -7.72 -7.71 -0.04
CA ASP A 31 -8.28 -8.71 -0.96
C ASP A 31 -9.59 -9.35 -0.45
N CYS A 32 -10.16 -8.90 0.67
CA CYS A 32 -11.35 -9.51 1.27
C CYS A 32 -12.57 -9.50 0.33
N GLY A 33 -12.69 -8.50 -0.54
CA GLY A 33 -13.77 -8.41 -1.53
C GLY A 33 -13.66 -9.39 -2.69
N LYS A 34 -12.50 -9.97 -2.94
CA LYS A 34 -12.32 -10.99 -3.98
C LYS A 34 -13.11 -12.27 -3.68
N PHE A 35 -13.43 -12.51 -2.41
CA PHE A 35 -14.32 -13.60 -2.01
C PHE A 35 -15.75 -13.40 -2.53
N VAL A 36 -16.19 -12.16 -2.68
CA VAL A 36 -17.52 -11.78 -3.18
C VAL A 36 -17.51 -11.67 -4.70
N SER A 37 -16.52 -10.96 -5.25
CA SER A 37 -16.40 -10.72 -6.69
C SER A 37 -14.96 -10.54 -7.10
N LEU A 38 -14.51 -11.33 -8.09
CA LEU A 38 -13.18 -11.17 -8.68
C LEU A 38 -13.10 -9.93 -9.57
N VAL A 39 -14.19 -9.58 -10.22
CA VAL A 39 -14.26 -8.44 -11.16
C VAL A 39 -14.35 -7.11 -10.40
N ASN A 40 -15.19 -7.06 -9.36
CA ASN A 40 -15.44 -5.86 -8.56
C ASN A 40 -14.82 -5.92 -7.15
N GLY A 41 -13.76 -6.72 -7.00
CA GLY A 41 -13.10 -6.99 -5.72
C GLY A 41 -12.72 -5.75 -4.91
N PRO A 42 -12.12 -4.70 -5.51
CA PRO A 42 -11.76 -3.48 -4.78
C PRO A 42 -12.96 -2.78 -4.15
N GLN A 43 -14.05 -2.60 -4.88
CA GLN A 43 -15.28 -2.00 -4.35
C GLN A 43 -15.93 -2.89 -3.29
N CYS A 44 -16.00 -4.21 -3.53
CA CYS A 44 -16.51 -5.15 -2.53
C CYS A 44 -15.67 -5.12 -1.24
N SER A 45 -14.34 -4.97 -1.34
CA SER A 45 -13.49 -4.83 -0.15
C SER A 45 -13.82 -3.56 0.62
N TYR A 46 -13.99 -2.43 -0.07
CA TYR A 46 -14.42 -1.17 0.54
C TYR A 46 -15.76 -1.34 1.28
N ASP A 47 -16.77 -1.89 0.60
CA ASP A 47 -18.12 -2.06 1.15
C ASP A 47 -18.14 -2.99 2.37
N ILE A 48 -17.35 -4.07 2.35
CA ILE A 48 -17.19 -4.99 3.48
C ILE A 48 -16.58 -4.24 4.68
N ILE A 49 -15.50 -3.49 4.47
CA ILE A 49 -14.80 -2.78 5.55
C ILE A 49 -15.69 -1.71 6.17
N ILE A 50 -16.40 -0.93 5.36
CA ILE A 50 -17.32 0.11 5.84
C ILE A 50 -18.49 -0.48 6.64
N SER A 51 -19.03 -1.60 6.18
CA SER A 51 -20.18 -2.28 6.83
C SER A 51 -19.80 -3.09 8.07
N SER A 52 -18.48 -3.31 8.28
CA SER A 52 -17.98 -4.11 9.40
C SER A 52 -17.70 -3.24 10.63
N GLU A 53 -17.94 -3.79 11.83
CA GLU A 53 -17.42 -3.21 13.06
C GLU A 53 -16.00 -3.75 13.30
N ILE A 54 -15.01 -2.88 13.19
CA ILE A 54 -13.62 -3.23 13.50
C ILE A 54 -13.29 -2.62 14.86
N ILE A 55 -13.23 -3.46 15.90
CA ILE A 55 -12.93 -3.03 17.26
C ILE A 55 -11.58 -2.30 17.30
N GLY A 56 -11.57 -1.12 17.88
CA GLY A 56 -10.37 -0.28 18.02
C GLY A 56 -10.16 0.73 16.88
N LEU A 57 -11.02 0.77 15.86
CA LEU A 57 -11.06 1.82 14.85
C LEU A 57 -12.29 2.71 15.02
N THR A 58 -12.11 4.02 14.93
CA THR A 58 -13.22 4.97 14.79
C THR A 58 -13.87 4.85 13.43
N HIS A 59 -15.04 5.49 13.25
CA HIS A 59 -15.70 5.52 11.94
C HIS A 59 -14.81 6.15 10.86
N LEU A 60 -14.16 7.27 11.16
CA LEU A 60 -13.24 7.94 10.22
C LEU A 60 -12.03 7.07 9.88
N GLU A 61 -11.41 6.41 10.87
CA GLU A 61 -10.27 5.51 10.63
C GLU A 61 -10.68 4.31 9.77
N ARG A 62 -11.88 3.80 9.94
CA ARG A 62 -12.45 2.73 9.10
C ARG A 62 -12.67 3.21 7.67
N GLU A 63 -13.15 4.46 7.48
CA GLU A 63 -13.24 5.09 6.16
C GLU A 63 -11.86 5.23 5.50
N ILE A 64 -10.84 5.65 6.25
CA ILE A 64 -9.47 5.74 5.76
C ILE A 64 -8.94 4.36 5.34
N VAL A 65 -9.17 3.32 6.14
CA VAL A 65 -8.77 1.95 5.81
C VAL A 65 -9.46 1.45 4.55
N ALA A 66 -10.78 1.62 4.45
CA ALA A 66 -11.57 1.20 3.30
C ALA A 66 -11.14 1.91 2.01
N SER A 67 -10.94 3.22 2.08
CA SER A 67 -10.46 4.03 0.96
C SER A 67 -9.03 3.66 0.56
N THR A 68 -8.14 3.38 1.52
CA THR A 68 -6.79 2.89 1.26
C THR A 68 -6.81 1.57 0.48
N VAL A 69 -7.70 0.65 0.84
CA VAL A 69 -7.90 -0.62 0.14
C VAL A 69 -8.44 -0.42 -1.26
N LEU A 70 -9.44 0.44 -1.43
CA LEU A 70 -10.03 0.77 -2.73
C LEU A 70 -8.97 1.34 -3.69
N TYR A 71 -8.26 2.37 -3.25
CA TYR A 71 -7.28 3.10 -4.05
C TYR A 71 -5.90 2.42 -4.14
N ASN A 72 -5.69 1.34 -3.42
CA ASN A 72 -4.58 0.44 -3.69
C ASN A 72 -4.62 -0.15 -5.11
N THR A 73 -5.81 -0.36 -5.64
CA THR A 73 -6.03 -0.93 -6.99
C THR A 73 -6.48 0.13 -7.97
N LEU A 74 -7.48 0.93 -7.60
CA LEU A 74 -8.07 1.97 -8.45
C LEU A 74 -7.26 3.26 -8.37
N PRO A 75 -7.37 4.15 -9.37
CA PRO A 75 -6.92 5.54 -9.27
C PRO A 75 -7.64 6.26 -8.13
N ILE A 76 -6.93 7.11 -7.40
CA ILE A 76 -7.57 7.91 -6.35
C ILE A 76 -8.45 8.99 -6.98
N ASP A 77 -9.65 9.16 -6.45
CA ASP A 77 -10.52 10.28 -6.82
C ASP A 77 -9.95 11.61 -6.32
N SER A 78 -10.34 12.71 -6.97
CA SER A 78 -9.99 14.05 -6.49
C SER A 78 -10.63 14.34 -5.13
N TYR A 79 -9.99 15.21 -4.35
CA TYR A 79 -10.51 15.61 -3.04
C TYR A 79 -11.96 16.13 -3.12
N ASP A 80 -12.29 16.92 -4.15
CA ASP A 80 -13.64 17.49 -4.32
C ASP A 80 -14.74 16.40 -4.36
N ARG A 81 -14.42 15.21 -4.87
CA ARG A 81 -15.37 14.08 -4.88
C ARG A 81 -15.47 13.34 -3.55
N LEU A 82 -14.48 13.50 -2.69
CA LEU A 82 -14.39 12.81 -1.41
C LEU A 82 -14.65 13.73 -0.21
N ALA A 83 -14.85 15.03 -0.44
CA ALA A 83 -15.00 16.04 0.60
C ALA A 83 -16.20 15.79 1.53
N ASP A 84 -17.24 15.11 1.04
CA ASP A 84 -18.41 14.73 1.86
C ASP A 84 -18.12 13.55 2.80
N LYS A 85 -17.06 12.77 2.54
CA LYS A 85 -16.70 11.56 3.30
C LYS A 85 -15.55 11.79 4.26
N MET A 86 -14.62 12.67 3.93
CA MET A 86 -13.41 12.92 4.72
C MET A 86 -12.89 14.33 4.53
N ASP A 87 -12.20 14.84 5.55
CA ASP A 87 -11.48 16.09 5.47
C ASP A 87 -10.18 15.97 4.66
N HIS A 88 -9.53 17.09 4.39
CA HIS A 88 -8.32 17.15 3.57
C HIS A 88 -7.15 16.36 4.18
N ASP A 89 -6.99 16.39 5.50
CA ASP A 89 -5.90 15.66 6.18
C ASP A 89 -6.09 14.15 6.09
N SER A 90 -7.32 13.68 6.23
CA SER A 90 -7.70 12.28 6.02
C SER A 90 -7.48 11.85 4.57
N TYR A 91 -7.83 12.70 3.60
CA TYR A 91 -7.55 12.46 2.18
C TYR A 91 -6.06 12.29 1.90
N LEU A 92 -5.21 13.19 2.43
CA LEU A 92 -3.75 13.08 2.30
C LEU A 92 -3.22 11.80 2.97
N THR A 93 -3.80 11.42 4.09
CA THR A 93 -3.46 10.16 4.78
C THR A 93 -3.81 8.97 3.89
N VAL A 94 -5.00 8.92 3.30
CA VAL A 94 -5.39 7.87 2.34
C VAL A 94 -4.42 7.81 1.16
N ALA A 95 -4.08 8.94 0.56
CA ALA A 95 -3.15 8.98 -0.57
C ALA A 95 -1.78 8.39 -0.21
N LYS A 96 -1.23 8.77 0.96
CA LYS A 96 0.05 8.24 1.46
C LYS A 96 -0.01 6.74 1.74
N LEU A 97 -1.04 6.28 2.44
CA LEU A 97 -1.20 4.87 2.77
C LEU A 97 -1.45 4.01 1.53
N ALA A 98 -2.28 4.48 0.60
CA ALA A 98 -2.55 3.79 -0.66
C ALA A 98 -1.29 3.69 -1.54
N ALA A 99 -0.47 4.74 -1.61
CA ALA A 99 0.79 4.73 -2.35
C ALA A 99 1.76 3.66 -1.80
N ILE A 100 1.90 3.58 -0.46
CA ILE A 100 2.73 2.58 0.20
C ILE A 100 2.19 1.16 -0.05
N LEU A 101 0.88 0.95 0.11
CA LEU A 101 0.24 -0.35 -0.06
C LEU A 101 0.33 -0.82 -1.51
N LYS A 102 0.15 0.08 -2.48
CA LYS A 102 0.24 -0.20 -3.93
C LYS A 102 1.62 -0.71 -4.32
N VAL A 103 2.69 -0.09 -3.82
CA VAL A 103 4.07 -0.52 -4.03
C VAL A 103 4.33 -1.87 -3.35
N ALA A 104 3.88 -2.05 -2.11
CA ALA A 104 4.04 -3.31 -1.38
C ALA A 104 3.36 -4.48 -2.09
N ASN A 105 2.13 -4.28 -2.60
CA ASN A 105 1.37 -5.31 -3.30
C ASN A 105 1.92 -5.62 -4.69
N ALA A 106 2.56 -4.65 -5.36
CA ALA A 106 3.24 -4.90 -6.63
C ALA A 106 4.40 -5.89 -6.46
N MET A 107 5.01 -5.93 -5.28
CA MET A 107 6.09 -6.86 -4.95
C MET A 107 5.59 -8.29 -4.67
N ASP A 108 4.38 -8.47 -4.15
CA ASP A 108 3.85 -9.79 -3.76
C ASP A 108 2.72 -10.28 -4.68
N ARG A 109 2.72 -9.87 -5.93
CA ARG A 109 1.61 -10.18 -6.86
C ARG A 109 1.40 -11.67 -7.12
N SER A 110 2.44 -12.47 -7.02
CA SER A 110 2.32 -13.92 -7.18
C SER A 110 1.77 -14.64 -5.95
N HIS A 111 1.59 -13.94 -4.82
CA HIS A 111 1.22 -14.49 -3.50
C HIS A 111 2.09 -15.70 -3.06
N LYS A 112 3.26 -15.86 -3.69
CA LYS A 112 4.16 -17.01 -3.46
C LYS A 112 5.21 -16.74 -2.39
N GLN A 113 5.17 -15.56 -1.74
CA GLN A 113 6.17 -15.14 -0.74
C GLN A 113 7.62 -15.43 -1.18
N LYS A 114 7.91 -15.15 -2.46
CA LYS A 114 9.20 -15.42 -3.11
C LYS A 114 10.38 -14.73 -2.44
N PHE A 115 10.12 -13.74 -1.59
CA PHE A 115 11.17 -12.92 -0.98
C PHE A 115 11.43 -13.35 0.45
N LYS A 116 12.59 -13.97 0.67
CA LYS A 116 13.00 -14.47 1.99
C LYS A 116 13.40 -13.35 2.95
N ASN A 117 14.10 -12.34 2.45
CA ASN A 117 14.56 -11.20 3.23
C ASN A 117 14.30 -9.91 2.48
N VAL A 118 13.40 -9.09 3.03
CA VAL A 118 13.10 -7.77 2.48
C VAL A 118 13.68 -6.71 3.41
N LYS A 119 14.54 -5.84 2.89
CA LYS A 119 15.07 -4.68 3.61
C LYS A 119 14.67 -3.42 2.87
N THR A 120 14.18 -2.44 3.61
CA THR A 120 13.80 -1.14 3.08
C THR A 120 14.68 -0.05 3.67
N SER A 121 15.13 0.87 2.84
CA SER A 121 15.92 2.03 3.26
C SER A 121 15.66 3.22 2.35
N VAL A 122 15.90 4.42 2.87
CA VAL A 122 15.82 5.65 2.10
C VAL A 122 17.22 6.15 1.83
N SER A 123 17.52 6.50 0.57
CA SER A 123 18.79 7.09 0.16
C SER A 123 18.54 8.21 -0.85
N GLY A 124 18.75 9.45 -0.43
CA GLY A 124 18.41 10.64 -1.22
C GLY A 124 16.91 10.67 -1.55
N ARG A 125 16.58 10.72 -2.83
CA ARG A 125 15.19 10.68 -3.34
C ARG A 125 14.75 9.26 -3.73
N ASN A 126 15.42 8.22 -3.25
CA ASN A 126 15.06 6.85 -3.56
C ASN A 126 14.61 6.09 -2.31
N LEU A 127 13.49 5.37 -2.43
CA LEU A 127 13.12 4.29 -1.54
C LEU A 127 13.74 3.00 -2.10
N ILE A 128 14.76 2.46 -1.43
CA ILE A 128 15.44 1.25 -1.86
C ILE A 128 14.81 0.05 -1.16
N ILE A 129 14.27 -0.87 -1.96
CA ILE A 129 13.71 -2.15 -1.50
C ILE A 129 14.66 -3.24 -1.94
N THR A 130 15.44 -3.77 -1.00
CA THR A 130 16.38 -4.86 -1.25
C THR A 130 15.69 -6.18 -0.96
N ILE A 131 15.67 -7.08 -1.93
CA ILE A 131 15.09 -8.42 -1.83
C ILE A 131 16.16 -9.48 -2.04
N GLU A 132 16.08 -10.57 -1.29
CA GLU A 132 16.87 -11.76 -1.48
C GLU A 132 15.97 -12.86 -2.06
N THR A 133 16.30 -13.37 -3.23
CA THR A 133 15.52 -14.40 -3.90
C THR A 133 16.40 -15.25 -4.82
N GLU A 134 16.01 -16.51 -5.00
CA GLU A 134 16.56 -17.42 -6.00
C GLU A 134 15.73 -17.39 -7.30
N ASP A 135 14.50 -16.87 -7.21
CA ASP A 135 13.53 -16.85 -8.31
C ASP A 135 13.78 -15.70 -9.29
N ASP A 136 13.25 -15.87 -10.51
CA ASP A 136 13.14 -14.78 -11.47
C ASP A 136 12.07 -13.78 -11.03
N VAL A 137 12.43 -12.52 -10.95
CA VAL A 137 11.57 -11.39 -10.54
C VAL A 137 11.33 -10.40 -11.68
N THR A 138 11.52 -10.80 -12.91
CA THR A 138 11.36 -9.92 -14.09
C THR A 138 9.93 -9.39 -14.19
N LEU A 139 8.94 -10.25 -13.95
CA LEU A 139 7.52 -9.87 -13.97
C LEU A 139 7.20 -8.87 -12.87
N GLU A 140 7.66 -9.17 -11.65
CA GLU A 140 7.44 -8.30 -10.49
C GLU A 140 8.06 -6.92 -10.69
N LYS A 141 9.26 -6.83 -11.31
CA LYS A 141 9.90 -5.55 -11.64
C LYS A 141 9.09 -4.74 -12.65
N GLY A 142 8.60 -5.35 -13.73
CA GLY A 142 7.80 -4.65 -14.73
C GLY A 142 6.49 -4.10 -14.16
N LEU A 143 5.81 -4.88 -13.32
CA LEU A 143 4.59 -4.45 -12.64
C LEU A 143 4.86 -3.38 -11.58
N PHE A 144 6.00 -3.46 -10.91
CA PHE A 144 6.43 -2.48 -9.93
C PHE A 144 6.59 -1.09 -10.54
N GLU A 145 7.23 -0.98 -11.68
CA GLU A 145 7.41 0.31 -12.38
C GLU A 145 6.07 0.98 -12.69
N SER A 146 5.06 0.21 -13.11
CA SER A 146 3.71 0.75 -13.38
C SER A 146 2.99 1.24 -12.13
N LYS A 147 3.32 0.72 -10.94
CA LYS A 147 2.72 1.10 -9.65
C LYS A 147 3.53 2.17 -8.91
N ALA A 148 4.79 2.36 -9.28
CA ALA A 148 5.70 3.32 -8.68
C ALA A 148 5.31 4.78 -8.98
N SER A 149 4.65 5.05 -10.12
CA SER A 149 4.30 6.41 -10.54
C SER A 149 3.46 7.15 -9.50
N PHE A 150 2.45 6.50 -8.93
CA PHE A 150 1.62 7.12 -7.89
C PHE A 150 2.40 7.38 -6.59
N PHE A 151 3.34 6.50 -6.26
CA PHE A 151 4.23 6.71 -5.12
C PHE A 151 5.15 7.91 -5.33
N GLU A 152 5.69 8.08 -6.55
CA GLU A 152 6.51 9.24 -6.93
C GLU A 152 5.71 10.54 -6.87
N GLU A 153 4.45 10.52 -7.30
CA GLU A 153 3.54 11.66 -7.24
C GLU A 153 3.30 12.10 -5.78
N VAL A 154 3.01 11.14 -4.90
CA VAL A 154 2.67 11.42 -3.49
C VAL A 154 3.89 11.86 -2.68
N PHE A 155 5.05 11.22 -2.86
CA PHE A 155 6.22 11.40 -2.00
C PHE A 155 7.39 12.13 -2.67
N SER A 156 7.33 12.42 -3.97
CA SER A 156 8.47 12.93 -4.76
C SER A 156 9.72 12.06 -4.61
N MET A 157 9.51 10.74 -4.45
CA MET A 157 10.55 9.74 -4.25
C MET A 157 10.35 8.58 -5.19
N LYS A 158 11.44 8.05 -5.74
CA LYS A 158 11.43 6.90 -6.64
C LYS A 158 11.64 5.61 -5.86
N PRO A 159 10.69 4.66 -5.86
CA PRO A 159 10.94 3.33 -5.34
C PRO A 159 11.80 2.52 -6.32
N VAL A 160 12.83 1.85 -5.79
CA VAL A 160 13.81 1.08 -6.56
C VAL A 160 13.98 -0.30 -5.93
N ILE A 161 13.85 -1.36 -6.75
CA ILE A 161 14.12 -2.73 -6.32
C ILE A 161 15.58 -3.08 -6.57
N LYS A 162 16.27 -3.52 -5.52
CA LYS A 162 17.60 -4.16 -5.61
C LYS A 162 17.45 -5.65 -5.31
N VAL A 163 17.90 -6.48 -6.24
CA VAL A 163 17.87 -7.94 -6.09
C VAL A 163 19.26 -8.42 -5.68
N LYS A 164 19.34 -9.14 -4.57
CA LYS A 164 20.50 -9.95 -4.21
C LYS A 164 20.18 -11.40 -4.55
N LYS A 165 20.89 -11.97 -5.50
CA LYS A 165 20.82 -13.41 -5.77
C LYS A 165 21.52 -14.14 -4.63
N VAL A 166 20.83 -15.07 -4.01
CA VAL A 166 21.38 -16.02 -3.07
C VAL A 166 21.66 -17.29 -3.88
N TYR A 167 22.91 -17.66 -4.00
CA TYR A 167 23.31 -18.97 -4.57
C TYR A 167 23.38 -19.94 -3.40
N SER A 168 22.53 -20.96 -3.39
CA SER A 168 22.62 -22.11 -2.48
C SER A 168 23.77 -23.04 -2.89
#